data_6c75e2d0b7b54a28dd400290901c1b94
#
_entry.id   6c75e2d0b7b54a28dd400290901c1b94
#
_cell.length_a   1.000
_cell.length_b   1.000
_cell.length_c   1.000
_cell.angle_alpha   90.00
_cell.angle_beta   90.00
_cell.angle_gamma   90.00
#
_symmetry.space_group_name_H-M   'P 1'
#
loop_
_entity.id
_entity.type
_entity.pdbx_description
1 polymer ?
#
loop_
_entity_poly.entity_id
_entity_poly.type
_entity_poly.pdbx_seq_one_letter_code
_entity_poly.pdbx_strand_id
1 'polypeptide(L)'
;MDNPFREKAEAYAAQHQIEVGRKLGFGWDGIVFSTSRQSAIKVFRHERFYQRERDVYHRLAERHVVRILGFDVPQLVGFDDDLWIVEMAIVSPPFVLDFAGAYLDQKPDYPLEVLADWMEEKAEQFGERWSKVQAIMWAFSKLGVFLADVKPGNLSVNRGCGIQRVRTIARCRTFK
;
A
#
# COMPACT_ATOMS: atom_id res chain seq x y z
N MET A 1 -26.85 -6.24 5.30
CA MET A 1 -26.45 -4.91 4.83
C MET A 1 -25.32 -5.13 3.84
N ASP A 2 -25.62 -4.84 2.60
CA ASP A 2 -24.65 -4.99 1.52
C ASP A 2 -23.54 -3.96 1.72
N ASN A 3 -22.31 -4.44 1.64
CA ASN A 3 -21.13 -3.59 1.82
C ASN A 3 -20.78 -2.95 0.46
N PRO A 4 -20.96 -1.64 0.28
CA PRO A 4 -20.78 -0.97 -1.02
C PRO A 4 -19.38 -1.18 -1.62
N PHE A 5 -18.38 -1.43 -0.77
CA PHE A 5 -17.04 -1.79 -1.25
C PHE A 5 -16.99 -3.19 -1.86
N ARG A 6 -17.79 -4.12 -1.31
CA ARG A 6 -17.85 -5.48 -1.85
C ARG A 6 -18.60 -5.50 -3.16
N GLU A 7 -19.69 -4.76 -3.28
CA GLU A 7 -20.45 -4.61 -4.53
C GLU A 7 -19.56 -4.07 -5.66
N LYS A 8 -18.77 -3.02 -5.39
CA LYS A 8 -17.81 -2.49 -6.36
C LYS A 8 -16.75 -3.54 -6.75
N ALA A 9 -16.21 -4.27 -5.78
CA ALA A 9 -15.23 -5.32 -6.04
C ALA A 9 -15.83 -6.44 -6.90
N GLU A 10 -17.09 -6.83 -6.66
CA GLU A 10 -17.81 -7.86 -7.43
C GLU A 10 -18.14 -7.38 -8.85
N ALA A 11 -18.49 -6.10 -9.02
CA ALA A 11 -18.69 -5.50 -10.34
C ALA A 11 -17.41 -5.54 -11.18
N TYR A 12 -16.28 -5.14 -10.60
CA TYR A 12 -14.97 -5.25 -11.25
C TYR A 12 -14.62 -6.70 -11.57
N ALA A 13 -14.81 -7.61 -10.62
CA ALA A 13 -14.49 -9.02 -10.78
C ALA A 13 -15.30 -9.68 -11.91
N ALA A 14 -16.58 -9.32 -12.04
CA ALA A 14 -17.45 -9.80 -13.13
C ALA A 14 -16.93 -9.35 -14.51
N GLN A 15 -16.46 -8.10 -14.65
CA GLN A 15 -15.88 -7.59 -15.89
C GLN A 15 -14.59 -8.34 -16.29
N HIS A 16 -13.84 -8.81 -15.30
CA HIS A 16 -12.54 -9.48 -15.49
C HIS A 16 -12.60 -11.01 -15.38
N GLN A 17 -13.80 -11.59 -15.25
CA GLN A 17 -14.01 -13.05 -15.12
C GLN A 17 -13.24 -13.68 -13.95
N ILE A 18 -13.20 -12.98 -12.82
CA ILE A 18 -12.60 -13.43 -11.56
C ILE A 18 -13.64 -13.40 -10.43
N GLU A 19 -13.32 -14.02 -9.31
CA GLU A 19 -14.17 -14.03 -8.12
C GLU A 19 -13.51 -13.24 -6.99
N VAL A 20 -14.34 -12.51 -6.23
CA VAL A 20 -13.91 -11.80 -5.02
C VAL A 20 -13.89 -12.77 -3.85
N GLY A 21 -12.71 -12.93 -3.26
CA GLY A 21 -12.50 -13.81 -2.12
C GLY A 21 -12.72 -13.09 -0.77
N ARG A 22 -11.91 -13.48 0.21
CA ARG A 22 -11.99 -12.94 1.57
C ARG A 22 -11.43 -11.52 1.65
N LYS A 23 -11.91 -10.77 2.65
CA LYS A 23 -11.28 -9.50 3.02
C LYS A 23 -9.89 -9.75 3.59
N LEU A 24 -8.88 -9.11 3.00
CA LEU A 24 -7.47 -9.17 3.43
C LEU A 24 -7.13 -8.06 4.43
N GLY A 25 -7.72 -6.87 4.24
CA GLY A 25 -7.46 -5.73 5.09
C GLY A 25 -8.47 -4.61 4.89
N PHE A 26 -8.40 -3.61 5.76
CA PHE A 26 -9.14 -2.36 5.62
C PHE A 26 -8.34 -1.23 6.25
N GLY A 27 -8.52 -0.03 5.72
CA GLY A 27 -7.89 1.18 6.20
C GLY A 27 -8.82 2.38 6.08
N TRP A 28 -8.27 3.54 6.37
CA TRP A 28 -8.96 4.82 6.19
C TRP A 28 -9.36 5.06 4.73
N ASP A 29 -8.53 4.66 3.80
CA ASP A 29 -8.63 4.90 2.37
C ASP A 29 -9.49 3.87 1.62
N GLY A 30 -9.65 2.65 2.14
CA GLY A 30 -10.43 1.61 1.47
C GLY A 30 -10.39 0.23 2.10
N ILE A 31 -10.85 -0.75 1.34
CA ILE A 31 -10.90 -2.17 1.74
C ILE A 31 -10.20 -3.01 0.67
N VAL A 32 -9.44 -4.01 1.12
CA VAL A 32 -8.71 -4.95 0.26
C VAL A 32 -9.34 -6.34 0.34
N PHE A 33 -9.60 -6.93 -0.83
CA PHE A 33 -10.11 -8.30 -0.99
C PHE A 33 -9.13 -9.15 -1.79
N SER A 34 -9.06 -10.47 -1.53
CA SER A 34 -8.37 -11.42 -2.41
C SER A 34 -9.22 -11.74 -3.64
N THR A 35 -8.57 -12.26 -4.69
CA THR A 35 -9.27 -12.76 -5.87
C THR A 35 -8.95 -14.22 -6.14
N SER A 36 -9.72 -14.85 -7.03
CA SER A 36 -9.50 -16.24 -7.48
C SER A 36 -8.19 -16.42 -8.27
N ARG A 37 -7.62 -15.36 -8.86
CA ARG A 37 -6.34 -15.40 -9.59
C ARG A 37 -5.12 -15.03 -8.75
N GLN A 38 -5.22 -15.13 -7.42
CA GLN A 38 -4.14 -14.85 -6.47
C GLN A 38 -3.65 -13.39 -6.52
N SER A 39 -4.53 -12.46 -6.84
CA SER A 39 -4.34 -11.02 -6.73
C SER A 39 -5.13 -10.42 -5.57
N ALA A 40 -4.92 -9.15 -5.31
CA ALA A 40 -5.68 -8.37 -4.35
C ALA A 40 -6.35 -7.19 -5.05
N ILE A 41 -7.63 -6.96 -4.76
CA ILE A 41 -8.40 -5.79 -5.20
C ILE A 41 -8.50 -4.83 -4.02
N LYS A 42 -8.01 -3.60 -4.19
CA LYS A 42 -8.24 -2.50 -3.25
C LYS A 42 -9.33 -1.59 -3.80
N VAL A 43 -10.44 -1.48 -3.08
CA VAL A 43 -11.55 -0.58 -3.38
C VAL A 43 -11.41 0.65 -2.52
N PHE A 44 -11.32 1.83 -3.12
CA PHE A 44 -11.08 3.07 -2.42
C PHE A 44 -12.38 3.78 -2.01
N ARG A 45 -12.31 4.50 -0.90
CA ARG A 45 -13.42 5.28 -0.36
C ARG A 45 -13.64 6.59 -1.14
N HIS A 46 -12.55 7.19 -1.62
CA HIS A 46 -12.55 8.46 -2.32
C HIS A 46 -11.61 8.41 -3.52
N GLU A 47 -12.04 9.06 -4.59
CA GLU A 47 -11.30 9.15 -5.85
C GLU A 47 -9.87 9.65 -5.66
N ARG A 48 -9.66 10.70 -4.85
CA ARG A 48 -8.32 11.27 -4.59
C ARG A 48 -7.31 10.27 -4.03
N PHE A 49 -7.76 9.30 -3.21
CA PHE A 49 -6.88 8.26 -2.68
C PHE A 49 -6.59 7.20 -3.73
N TYR A 50 -7.62 6.86 -4.52
CA TYR A 50 -7.49 5.98 -5.65
C TYR A 50 -6.47 6.50 -6.67
N GLN A 51 -6.66 7.73 -7.17
CA GLN A 51 -5.78 8.34 -8.18
C GLN A 51 -4.32 8.36 -7.69
N ARG A 52 -4.09 8.79 -6.46
CA ARG A 52 -2.75 8.87 -5.88
C ARG A 52 -2.06 7.50 -5.86
N GLU A 53 -2.73 6.47 -5.38
CA GLU A 53 -2.14 5.14 -5.28
C GLU A 53 -2.01 4.46 -6.65
N ARG A 54 -3.01 4.60 -7.52
CA ARG A 54 -2.95 4.16 -8.92
C ARG A 54 -1.73 4.74 -9.64
N ASP A 55 -1.50 6.04 -9.51
CA ASP A 55 -0.40 6.72 -10.19
C ASP A 55 0.98 6.25 -9.69
N VAL A 56 1.09 5.88 -8.40
CA VAL A 56 2.29 5.23 -7.88
C VAL A 56 2.49 3.86 -8.52
N TYR A 57 1.44 3.03 -8.61
CA TYR A 57 1.53 1.73 -9.26
C TYR A 57 1.90 1.84 -10.75
N HIS A 58 1.36 2.82 -11.46
CA HIS A 58 1.74 3.12 -12.84
C HIS A 58 3.23 3.47 -12.95
N ARG A 59 3.73 4.37 -12.10
CA ARG A 59 5.14 4.74 -12.07
C ARG A 59 6.04 3.53 -11.84
N LEU A 60 5.69 2.66 -10.91
CA LEU A 60 6.46 1.46 -10.61
C LEU A 60 6.44 0.46 -11.78
N ALA A 61 5.29 0.30 -12.44
CA ALA A 61 5.14 -0.54 -13.63
C ALA A 61 5.95 -0.01 -14.81
N GLU A 62 5.89 1.29 -15.12
CA GLU A 62 6.68 1.94 -16.17
C GLU A 62 8.20 1.78 -15.96
N ARG A 63 8.63 1.78 -14.71
CA ARG A 63 10.03 1.60 -14.32
C ARG A 63 10.43 0.14 -14.13
N HIS A 64 9.51 -0.81 -14.36
CA HIS A 64 9.69 -2.25 -14.16
C HIS A 64 10.20 -2.62 -12.76
N VAL A 65 9.72 -1.90 -11.73
CA VAL A 65 10.13 -2.10 -10.35
C VAL A 65 9.33 -3.25 -9.74
N VAL A 66 9.88 -4.44 -9.77
CA VAL A 66 9.30 -5.64 -9.14
C VAL A 66 9.89 -5.92 -7.77
N ARG A 67 11.07 -5.35 -7.49
CA ARG A 67 11.79 -5.50 -6.23
C ARG A 67 12.67 -4.28 -5.97
N ILE A 68 12.79 -3.90 -4.69
CA ILE A 68 13.67 -2.81 -4.26
C ILE A 68 14.45 -3.22 -3.00
N LEU A 69 15.77 -3.16 -3.06
CA LEU A 69 16.68 -3.56 -1.96
C LEU A 69 16.34 -4.93 -1.34
N GLY A 70 15.87 -5.88 -2.17
CA GLY A 70 15.48 -7.23 -1.76
C GLY A 70 14.04 -7.36 -1.26
N PHE A 71 13.25 -6.28 -1.26
CA PHE A 71 11.82 -6.30 -0.91
C PHE A 71 10.97 -6.42 -2.15
N ASP A 72 10.01 -7.33 -2.13
CA ASP A 72 9.06 -7.48 -3.21
C ASP A 72 8.08 -6.29 -3.22
N VAL A 73 7.78 -5.80 -4.43
CA VAL A 73 6.85 -4.70 -4.67
C VAL A 73 5.66 -5.28 -5.43
N PRO A 74 4.40 -5.08 -4.95
CA PRO A 74 3.23 -5.56 -5.66
C PRO A 74 3.15 -4.96 -7.06
N GLN A 75 2.93 -5.82 -8.05
CA GLN A 75 2.79 -5.38 -9.43
C GLN A 75 1.34 -4.97 -9.70
N LEU A 76 1.16 -3.90 -10.46
CA LEU A 76 -0.14 -3.52 -10.99
C LEU A 76 -0.65 -4.62 -11.93
N VAL A 77 -1.85 -5.14 -11.67
CA VAL A 77 -2.53 -6.13 -12.49
C VAL A 77 -3.62 -5.48 -13.33
N GLY A 78 -4.36 -4.55 -12.73
CA GLY A 78 -5.42 -3.80 -13.37
C GLY A 78 -5.93 -2.67 -12.49
N PHE A 79 -6.82 -1.85 -13.04
CA PHE A 79 -7.49 -0.77 -12.30
C PHE A 79 -8.81 -0.41 -12.98
N ASP A 80 -9.65 0.32 -12.27
CA ASP A 80 -10.92 0.84 -12.78
C ASP A 80 -11.16 2.25 -12.22
N ASP A 81 -11.23 3.24 -13.13
CA ASP A 81 -11.35 4.65 -12.80
C ASP A 81 -12.76 5.02 -12.29
N ASP A 82 -13.80 4.30 -12.72
CA ASP A 82 -15.18 4.55 -12.33
C ASP A 82 -15.49 3.92 -10.96
N LEU A 83 -14.99 2.73 -10.72
CA LEU A 83 -15.18 2.01 -9.46
C LEU A 83 -14.17 2.40 -8.37
N TRP A 84 -13.10 3.11 -8.73
CA TRP A 84 -11.94 3.45 -7.89
C TRP A 84 -11.28 2.20 -7.32
N ILE A 85 -10.84 1.34 -8.23
CA ILE A 85 -10.24 0.05 -7.88
C ILE A 85 -8.82 -0.02 -8.44
N VAL A 86 -7.91 -0.55 -7.62
CA VAL A 86 -6.59 -1.03 -8.06
C VAL A 86 -6.51 -2.52 -7.77
N GLU A 87 -6.15 -3.31 -8.77
CA GLU A 87 -5.79 -4.71 -8.61
C GLU A 87 -4.28 -4.88 -8.68
N MET A 88 -3.72 -5.60 -7.71
CA MET A 88 -2.29 -5.80 -7.57
C MET A 88 -1.96 -7.26 -7.28
N ALA A 89 -0.77 -7.69 -7.66
CA ALA A 89 -0.25 -9.00 -7.31
C ALA A 89 -0.04 -9.13 -5.79
N ILE A 90 -0.38 -10.28 -5.22
CA ILE A 90 -0.05 -10.60 -3.83
C ILE A 90 1.44 -10.90 -3.74
N VAL A 91 2.12 -10.29 -2.78
CA VAL A 91 3.54 -10.50 -2.50
C VAL A 91 3.75 -11.17 -1.15
N SER A 92 4.88 -11.85 -1.01
CA SER A 92 5.31 -12.49 0.24
C SER A 92 6.45 -11.70 0.90
N PRO A 93 6.57 -11.73 2.24
CA PRO A 93 7.68 -11.06 2.92
C PRO A 93 9.07 -11.54 2.44
N PRO A 94 10.05 -10.62 2.35
CA PRO A 94 9.98 -9.20 2.65
C PRO A 94 9.31 -8.38 1.55
N PHE A 95 8.43 -7.46 1.93
CA PHE A 95 7.66 -6.67 0.97
C PHE A 95 7.45 -5.21 1.40
N VAL A 96 7.14 -4.37 0.42
CA VAL A 96 6.54 -3.04 0.61
C VAL A 96 5.14 -3.10 0.01
N LEU A 97 4.10 -3.01 0.82
CA LEU A 97 2.71 -3.28 0.41
C LEU A 97 1.86 -2.05 0.15
N ASP A 98 2.08 -0.96 0.87
CA ASP A 98 1.08 0.10 0.95
C ASP A 98 1.68 1.43 0.50
N PHE A 99 1.10 1.95 -0.56
CA PHE A 99 1.40 3.28 -1.09
C PHE A 99 0.35 4.32 -0.70
N ALA A 100 -0.49 4.01 0.31
CA ALA A 100 -1.48 4.93 0.82
C ALA A 100 -0.84 6.25 1.24
N GLY A 101 -1.37 7.33 0.71
CA GLY A 101 -0.84 8.66 0.99
C GLY A 101 0.53 8.97 0.40
N ALA A 102 1.16 8.08 -0.39
CA ALA A 102 2.41 8.38 -1.07
C ALA A 102 2.24 9.58 -2.02
N TYR A 103 3.32 10.34 -2.18
CA TYR A 103 3.36 11.49 -3.10
C TYR A 103 4.22 11.15 -4.30
N LEU A 104 3.80 11.58 -5.50
CA LEU A 104 4.59 11.48 -6.72
C LEU A 104 5.25 12.79 -7.05
N ASP A 105 6.56 12.74 -7.36
CA ASP A 105 7.39 13.83 -7.86
C ASP A 105 7.44 15.09 -6.96
N GLN A 106 6.71 15.08 -5.86
CA GLN A 106 6.65 16.16 -4.91
C GLN A 106 6.96 15.65 -3.51
N LYS A 107 8.13 15.99 -2.98
CA LYS A 107 8.46 15.69 -1.59
C LYS A 107 7.51 16.48 -0.68
N PRO A 108 6.85 15.81 0.30
CA PRO A 108 6.05 16.52 1.29
C PRO A 108 6.90 17.57 2.03
N ASP A 109 6.39 18.79 2.11
CA ASP A 109 7.01 19.88 2.84
C ASP A 109 6.44 19.93 4.27
N TYR A 110 7.14 19.26 5.18
CA TYR A 110 6.80 19.29 6.61
C TYR A 110 7.78 20.19 7.36
N PRO A 111 7.32 20.91 8.39
CA PRO A 111 8.21 21.61 9.32
C PRO A 111 9.27 20.66 9.88
N LEU A 112 10.50 21.15 10.07
CA LEU A 112 11.63 20.32 10.51
C LEU A 112 11.35 19.60 11.84
N GLU A 113 10.63 20.24 12.75
CA GLU A 113 10.23 19.67 14.04
C GLU A 113 9.29 18.46 13.84
N VAL A 114 8.26 18.63 13.00
CA VAL A 114 7.31 17.55 12.67
C VAL A 114 8.03 16.36 12.02
N LEU A 115 8.99 16.65 11.15
CA LEU A 115 9.79 15.60 10.51
C LEU A 115 10.69 14.88 11.51
N ALA A 116 11.29 15.61 12.46
CA ALA A 116 12.14 15.05 13.50
C ALA A 116 11.33 14.11 14.42
N ASP A 117 10.19 14.56 14.93
CA ASP A 117 9.29 13.77 15.77
C ASP A 117 8.82 12.49 15.03
N TRP A 118 8.46 12.64 13.75
CA TRP A 118 8.07 11.50 12.92
C TRP A 118 9.21 10.51 12.75
N MET A 119 10.44 10.97 12.52
CA MET A 119 11.62 10.09 12.37
C MET A 119 11.93 9.36 13.68
N GLU A 120 11.80 10.00 14.82
CA GLU A 120 11.99 9.39 16.14
C GLU A 120 10.92 8.31 16.39
N GLU A 121 9.65 8.62 16.17
CA GLU A 121 8.56 7.63 16.26
C GLU A 121 8.81 6.41 15.38
N LYS A 122 9.27 6.62 14.13
CA LYS A 122 9.56 5.51 13.21
C LYS A 122 10.79 4.72 13.65
N ALA A 123 11.82 5.37 14.16
CA ALA A 123 12.98 4.71 14.71
C ALA A 123 12.61 3.78 15.89
N GLU A 124 11.72 4.22 16.77
CA GLU A 124 11.18 3.37 17.84
C GLU A 124 10.37 2.19 17.31
N GLN A 125 9.46 2.44 16.32
CA GLN A 125 8.62 1.39 15.74
C GLN A 125 9.41 0.29 15.03
N PHE A 126 10.49 0.64 14.34
CA PHE A 126 11.29 -0.30 13.54
C PHE A 126 12.53 -0.83 14.27
N GLY A 127 13.01 -0.14 15.30
CA GLY A 127 14.21 -0.51 16.06
C GLY A 127 15.42 -0.65 15.15
N GLU A 128 16.20 -1.71 15.31
CA GLU A 128 17.40 -1.99 14.51
C GLU A 128 17.18 -2.01 12.99
N ARG A 129 15.93 -2.18 12.55
CA ARG A 129 15.57 -2.21 11.13
C ARG A 129 15.37 -0.82 10.52
N TRP A 130 15.41 0.24 11.33
CA TRP A 130 15.13 1.61 10.87
C TRP A 130 16.07 2.05 9.74
N SER A 131 17.36 1.78 9.84
CA SER A 131 18.33 2.13 8.78
C SER A 131 17.97 1.49 7.43
N LYS A 132 17.48 0.26 7.44
CA LYS A 132 17.03 -0.43 6.23
C LYS A 132 15.75 0.19 5.66
N VAL A 133 14.83 0.60 6.52
CA VAL A 133 13.60 1.31 6.12
C VAL A 133 13.94 2.64 5.47
N GLN A 134 14.85 3.41 6.05
CA GLN A 134 15.33 4.67 5.47
C GLN A 134 15.97 4.46 4.08
N ALA A 135 16.77 3.41 3.91
CA ALA A 135 17.35 3.08 2.61
C ALA A 135 16.28 2.76 1.56
N ILE A 136 15.20 2.03 1.95
CA ILE A 136 14.07 1.74 1.07
C ILE A 136 13.32 3.04 0.71
N MET A 137 13.03 3.89 1.68
CA MET A 137 12.38 5.19 1.42
C MET A 137 13.19 6.06 0.46
N TRP A 138 14.51 6.09 0.66
CA TRP A 138 15.42 6.79 -0.24
C TRP A 138 15.41 6.19 -1.65
N ALA A 139 15.41 4.86 -1.79
CA ALA A 139 15.35 4.20 -3.08
C ALA A 139 14.04 4.52 -3.83
N PHE A 140 12.89 4.54 -3.13
CA PHE A 140 11.62 4.98 -3.71
C PHE A 140 11.64 6.46 -4.11
N SER A 141 12.25 7.33 -3.31
CA SER A 141 12.36 8.76 -3.65
C SER A 141 13.15 9.01 -4.95
N LYS A 142 14.10 8.15 -5.32
CA LYS A 142 14.80 8.19 -6.62
C LYS A 142 13.89 7.84 -7.80
N LEU A 143 12.77 7.19 -7.55
CA LEU A 143 11.72 6.91 -8.53
C LEU A 143 10.65 8.02 -8.55
N GLY A 144 10.82 9.07 -7.75
CA GLY A 144 9.81 10.12 -7.55
C GLY A 144 8.68 9.70 -6.61
N VAL A 145 8.81 8.57 -5.90
CA VAL A 145 7.79 8.08 -4.96
C VAL A 145 8.20 8.38 -3.53
N PHE A 146 7.43 9.21 -2.83
CA PHE A 146 7.67 9.58 -1.43
C PHE A 146 6.65 8.88 -0.53
N LEU A 147 7.10 7.85 0.20
CA LEU A 147 6.25 7.05 1.08
C LEU A 147 5.83 7.86 2.32
N ALA A 148 4.55 7.90 2.62
CA ALA A 148 4.00 8.61 3.78
C ALA A 148 3.54 7.66 4.90
N ASP A 149 2.88 6.54 4.58
CA ASP A 149 2.39 5.59 5.57
C ASP A 149 3.39 4.44 5.82
N VAL A 150 4.56 4.80 6.36
CA VAL A 150 5.62 3.85 6.68
C VAL A 150 5.39 3.26 8.07
N LYS A 151 5.06 1.97 8.12
CA LYS A 151 4.84 1.21 9.37
C LYS A 151 5.18 -0.27 9.20
N PRO A 152 5.47 -1.02 10.28
CA PRO A 152 5.90 -2.42 10.20
C PRO A 152 4.91 -3.37 9.50
N GLY A 153 3.61 -3.02 9.46
CA GLY A 153 2.60 -3.78 8.72
C GLY A 153 2.67 -3.62 7.21
N ASN A 154 3.17 -2.46 6.74
CA ASN A 154 3.26 -2.10 5.32
C ASN A 154 4.66 -2.40 4.75
N LEU A 155 5.66 -2.50 5.62
CA LEU A 155 7.04 -2.76 5.27
C LEU A 155 7.56 -3.93 6.12
N SER A 156 7.40 -5.15 5.63
CA SER A 156 7.78 -6.35 6.36
C SER A 156 9.17 -6.83 5.98
N VAL A 157 10.02 -6.99 6.97
CA VAL A 157 11.45 -7.34 6.80
C VAL A 157 11.72 -8.85 6.96
N ASN A 158 10.81 -9.60 7.57
CA ASN A 158 11.04 -11.01 7.91
C ASN A 158 10.40 -11.94 6.88
N ARG A 159 11.17 -12.91 6.39
CA ARG A 159 10.65 -14.17 5.85
C ARG A 159 10.21 -15.05 7.03
N GLY A 160 9.16 -14.63 7.73
CA GLY A 160 8.57 -15.44 8.80
C GLY A 160 7.73 -16.55 8.20
N CYS A 161 7.99 -17.78 8.60
CA CYS A 161 7.12 -18.93 8.38
C CYS A 161 5.73 -18.60 8.97
N GLY A 162 4.69 -18.60 8.15
CA GLY A 162 3.31 -18.45 8.60
C GLY A 162 2.62 -17.24 8.02
N ILE A 163 1.47 -17.51 7.47
CA ILE A 163 0.46 -16.50 7.07
C ILE A 163 0.12 -15.67 8.32
N GLN A 164 0.91 -14.64 8.60
CA GLN A 164 0.48 -13.66 9.59
C GLN A 164 -0.70 -12.90 9.00
N ARG A 165 -1.84 -13.12 9.63
CA ARG A 165 -3.04 -12.30 9.46
C ARG A 165 -2.63 -10.84 9.36
N VAL A 166 -3.02 -10.19 8.28
CA VAL A 166 -2.97 -8.74 8.17
C VAL A 166 -3.78 -8.21 9.35
N ARG A 167 -3.08 -7.94 10.46
CA ARG A 167 -3.73 -7.40 11.66
C ARG A 167 -4.12 -5.97 11.35
N THR A 168 -5.39 -5.74 11.46
CA THR A 168 -6.12 -4.50 11.61
C THR A 168 -5.24 -3.32 11.95
N ILE A 169 -5.12 -2.41 11.00
CA ILE A 169 -4.58 -1.08 11.23
C ILE A 169 -5.71 -0.23 11.79
N ALA A 170 -5.88 -0.26 13.10
CA ALA A 170 -6.75 0.66 13.79
C ALA A 170 -5.90 1.65 14.60
N ARG A 171 -6.17 2.91 14.36
CA ARG A 171 -5.80 4.14 15.06
C ARG A 171 -4.67 4.96 14.46
N CYS A 172 -5.02 5.74 13.44
CA CYS A 172 -4.41 7.03 13.26
C CYS A 172 -5.05 8.00 14.25
N ARG A 173 -4.27 8.53 15.21
CA ARG A 173 -4.72 9.66 16.05
C ARG A 173 -4.86 10.88 15.15
N THR A 174 -6.02 11.48 15.21
CA THR A 174 -6.33 12.79 14.66
C THR A 174 -5.35 13.82 15.20
N PHE A 175 -4.53 14.39 14.34
CA PHE A 175 -3.93 15.68 14.62
C PHE A 175 -4.99 16.76 14.40
N LYS A 176 -5.23 17.51 15.48
CA LYS A 176 -5.96 18.79 15.41
C LYS A 176 -5.08 19.85 14.79
#